data_bceabbd8fd161b201dcaabae694d5428
#
_entry.id   bceabbd8fd161b201dcaabae694d5428
#
_cell.length_a   1.000
_cell.length_b   1.000
_cell.length_c   1.000
_cell.angle_alpha   90.00
_cell.angle_beta   90.00
_cell.angle_gamma   90.00
#
_symmetry.space_group_name_H-M   'P 1'
#
loop_
_entity.id
_entity.type
_entity.pdbx_description
1 polymer ?
#
loop_
_entity_poly.entity_id
_entity_poly.type
_entity_poly.pdbx_seq_one_letter_code
_entity_poly.pdbx_strand_id
1 'polypeptide(L)'
;MAAFVIGGKYVASDSHTPALVHASTGVMPKSDSQHAKLVPQAQSPSERQLADLPLPDAYGVYAVDNGKLHELEALPGRVPDPRVFVSTPVKTPSRTMLPDGRLSFIVFRRDLTTSAPDRVAVRVIAKVMRGMTFESAAGASVTKLDDQWAIRGTSNDLRVAPVDENSEMLLLRPENPDFVFPAGRYGLVLKGQAFDFSVAGPIIEPVQCLEHVAAANGSFYSECRSP
;
A
#
# COMPACT_ATOMS: atom_id res chain seq x y z
N MET A 1 20.38 6.01 -47.15
CA MET A 1 19.99 4.89 -48.02
C MET A 1 20.50 3.62 -47.39
N ALA A 2 19.60 2.78 -46.88
CA ALA A 2 19.65 1.30 -46.84
C ALA A 2 18.48 0.81 -45.98
N ALA A 3 17.47 0.32 -46.65
CA ALA A 3 16.34 -0.38 -46.06
C ALA A 3 16.74 -1.85 -45.86
N PHE A 4 16.41 -2.44 -44.73
CA PHE A 4 16.40 -3.90 -44.52
C PHE A 4 15.01 -4.37 -44.14
N VAL A 5 14.38 -5.06 -45.08
CA VAL A 5 13.14 -5.83 -44.89
C VAL A 5 13.57 -7.28 -44.68
N ILE A 6 13.15 -7.89 -43.57
CA ILE A 6 13.20 -9.35 -43.43
C ILE A 6 11.81 -9.84 -43.06
N GLY A 7 11.21 -10.54 -44.01
CA GLY A 7 9.98 -11.28 -43.84
C GLY A 7 10.22 -12.59 -43.11
N GLY A 8 9.32 -12.99 -42.25
CA GLY A 8 9.28 -14.26 -41.54
C GLY A 8 7.94 -14.94 -41.74
N LYS A 9 8.00 -16.17 -42.22
CA LYS A 9 6.94 -17.04 -42.76
C LYS A 9 5.94 -17.49 -41.71
N TYR A 10 4.67 -17.49 -42.12
CA TYR A 10 3.57 -18.24 -41.48
C TYR A 10 3.74 -19.75 -41.79
N VAL A 11 3.61 -20.58 -40.79
CA VAL A 11 3.38 -22.02 -40.94
C VAL A 11 1.99 -22.33 -40.37
N ALA A 12 1.10 -22.68 -41.28
CA ALA A 12 -0.19 -23.29 -40.96
C ALA A 12 0.02 -24.79 -40.77
N SER A 13 -0.58 -25.36 -39.75
CA SER A 13 -0.72 -26.83 -39.62
C SER A 13 -2.19 -27.17 -39.42
N ASP A 14 -2.78 -27.67 -40.48
CA ASP A 14 -4.03 -28.43 -40.46
C ASP A 14 -3.75 -29.84 -39.89
N SER A 15 -4.63 -30.33 -39.05
CA SER A 15 -4.80 -31.79 -38.86
C SER A 15 -6.18 -32.15 -38.32
N HIS A 16 -7.01 -32.53 -39.19
CA HIS A 16 -7.99 -33.61 -39.22
C HIS A 16 -8.50 -34.26 -37.91
N THR A 17 -9.82 -34.12 -37.74
CA THR A 17 -10.71 -35.09 -37.02
C THR A 17 -10.79 -36.43 -37.75
N PRO A 18 -11.10 -37.52 -37.01
CA PRO A 18 -12.38 -38.18 -37.33
C PRO A 18 -13.22 -38.56 -36.11
N ALA A 19 -14.52 -38.51 -36.36
CA ALA A 19 -15.59 -38.97 -35.50
C ALA A 19 -15.61 -40.50 -35.37
N LEU A 20 -15.95 -40.99 -34.18
CA LEU A 20 -16.47 -42.33 -34.00
C LEU A 20 -17.66 -42.32 -33.04
N VAL A 21 -18.80 -42.56 -33.61
CA VAL A 21 -20.10 -42.76 -32.97
C VAL A 21 -20.09 -44.15 -32.31
N HIS A 22 -20.36 -44.24 -31.02
CA HIS A 22 -20.90 -45.45 -30.41
C HIS A 22 -22.13 -45.10 -29.58
N ALA A 23 -23.27 -45.53 -30.10
CA ALA A 23 -24.52 -45.65 -29.36
C ALA A 23 -24.40 -46.79 -28.36
N SER A 24 -24.69 -46.55 -27.11
CA SER A 24 -24.97 -47.59 -26.12
C SER A 24 -26.19 -47.18 -25.29
N THR A 25 -27.27 -47.89 -25.56
CA THR A 25 -28.49 -47.98 -24.76
C THR A 25 -28.18 -48.64 -23.42
N GLY A 26 -28.53 -47.99 -22.31
CA GLY A 26 -28.35 -48.58 -20.98
C GLY A 26 -29.09 -47.83 -19.88
N VAL A 27 -30.33 -48.23 -19.64
CA VAL A 27 -31.03 -48.38 -18.35
C VAL A 27 -30.84 -47.26 -17.31
N MET A 28 -31.93 -46.52 -17.08
CA MET A 28 -32.10 -45.66 -15.90
C MET A 28 -32.11 -46.48 -14.59
N PRO A 29 -31.33 -46.14 -13.59
CA PRO A 29 -31.63 -46.44 -12.20
C PRO A 29 -32.41 -45.29 -11.53
N LYS A 30 -33.38 -45.68 -10.73
CA LYS A 30 -34.27 -44.85 -9.92
C LYS A 30 -33.49 -43.93 -9.01
N SER A 31 -33.94 -42.69 -8.98
CA SER A 31 -33.52 -41.65 -8.06
C SER A 31 -33.88 -42.03 -6.61
N ASP A 32 -32.89 -42.40 -5.84
CA ASP A 32 -32.95 -42.34 -4.36
C ASP A 32 -32.49 -40.94 -3.91
N SER A 33 -33.43 -40.19 -3.39
CA SER A 33 -33.18 -38.92 -2.75
C SER A 33 -32.41 -39.15 -1.46
N GLN A 34 -31.07 -39.19 -1.57
CA GLN A 34 -30.23 -39.04 -0.39
C GLN A 34 -30.16 -37.55 -0.03
N HIS A 35 -30.71 -37.22 1.13
CA HIS A 35 -30.49 -35.96 1.82
C HIS A 35 -28.99 -35.68 1.89
N ALA A 36 -28.53 -34.77 1.04
CA ALA A 36 -27.19 -34.22 1.14
C ALA A 36 -27.13 -33.42 2.44
N LYS A 37 -26.54 -34.04 3.46
CA LYS A 37 -26.14 -33.41 4.70
C LYS A 37 -25.20 -32.25 4.33
N LEU A 38 -25.67 -31.00 4.48
CA LEU A 38 -24.85 -29.83 4.32
C LEU A 38 -23.64 -29.95 5.24
N VAL A 39 -22.50 -30.28 4.64
CA VAL A 39 -21.20 -30.18 5.32
C VAL A 39 -20.94 -28.68 5.47
N PRO A 40 -20.72 -28.16 6.68
CA PRO A 40 -20.32 -26.78 6.85
C PRO A 40 -19.04 -26.58 6.05
N GLN A 41 -19.08 -25.72 5.03
CA GLN A 41 -17.86 -25.30 4.32
C GLN A 41 -16.94 -24.67 5.35
N ALA A 42 -15.76 -25.23 5.53
CA ALA A 42 -14.73 -24.64 6.36
C ALA A 42 -14.39 -23.27 5.76
N GLN A 43 -14.79 -22.21 6.45
CA GLN A 43 -14.45 -20.83 6.08
C GLN A 43 -12.94 -20.71 5.97
N SER A 44 -12.48 -20.09 4.91
CA SER A 44 -11.05 -19.86 4.68
C SER A 44 -10.46 -19.04 5.84
N PRO A 45 -9.17 -19.21 6.17
CA PRO A 45 -8.53 -18.44 7.26
C PRO A 45 -8.71 -16.92 7.11
N SER A 46 -8.82 -16.43 5.88
CA SER A 46 -9.06 -15.02 5.58
C SER A 46 -10.46 -14.54 5.98
N GLU A 47 -11.50 -15.36 5.84
CA GLU A 47 -12.87 -15.02 6.24
C GLU A 47 -13.05 -14.97 7.75
N ARG A 48 -12.38 -15.86 8.49
CA ARG A 48 -12.41 -15.81 9.97
C ARG A 48 -11.73 -14.56 10.54
N GLN A 49 -10.69 -14.05 9.87
CA GLN A 49 -10.02 -12.81 10.29
C GLN A 49 -10.84 -11.54 10.03
N LEU A 50 -11.84 -11.58 9.14
CA LEU A 50 -12.77 -10.47 8.94
C LEU A 50 -13.83 -10.39 10.04
N ALA A 51 -14.29 -11.53 10.56
CA ALA A 51 -15.39 -11.60 11.55
C ALA A 51 -15.03 -10.96 12.91
N ASP A 52 -13.75 -10.87 13.26
CA ASP A 52 -13.26 -10.29 14.52
C ASP A 52 -12.65 -8.89 14.36
N LEU A 53 -12.79 -8.27 13.18
CA LEU A 53 -12.22 -6.95 12.94
C LEU A 53 -13.09 -5.87 13.59
N PRO A 54 -12.55 -5.00 14.45
CA PRO A 54 -13.31 -3.88 14.99
C PRO A 54 -13.69 -2.93 13.86
N LEU A 55 -14.98 -2.63 13.70
CA LEU A 55 -15.45 -1.67 12.70
C LEU A 55 -15.67 -0.30 13.36
N PRO A 56 -15.27 0.79 12.69
CA PRO A 56 -15.53 2.14 13.18
C PRO A 56 -17.01 2.50 13.04
N ASP A 57 -17.51 3.32 13.94
CA ASP A 57 -18.86 3.89 13.95
C ASP A 57 -18.93 5.30 13.32
N ALA A 58 -17.79 5.92 13.05
CA ALA A 58 -17.70 7.25 12.48
C ALA A 58 -16.88 7.25 11.18
N TYR A 59 -17.19 8.19 10.27
CA TYR A 59 -16.41 8.38 9.05
C TYR A 59 -14.98 8.82 9.38
N GLY A 60 -14.01 8.15 8.77
CA GLY A 60 -12.59 8.40 9.02
C GLY A 60 -11.68 7.42 8.30
N VAL A 61 -10.42 7.54 8.58
CA VAL A 61 -9.37 6.61 8.15
C VAL A 61 -8.71 6.07 9.42
N TYR A 62 -8.65 4.77 9.55
CA TYR A 62 -8.23 4.10 10.77
C TYR A 62 -7.12 3.10 10.48
N ALA A 63 -6.11 3.06 11.36
CA ALA A 63 -5.21 1.93 11.46
C ALA A 63 -5.77 0.92 12.46
N VAL A 64 -5.65 -0.35 12.13
CA VAL A 64 -5.98 -1.47 13.02
C VAL A 64 -4.68 -2.08 13.50
N ASP A 65 -4.45 -1.99 14.78
CA ASP A 65 -3.29 -2.54 15.48
C ASP A 65 -3.76 -3.42 16.63
N ASN A 66 -3.42 -4.71 16.60
CA ASN A 66 -3.79 -5.67 17.64
C ASN A 66 -5.30 -5.62 18.03
N GLY A 67 -6.18 -5.52 17.02
CA GLY A 67 -7.62 -5.46 17.21
C GLY A 67 -8.14 -4.13 17.79
N LYS A 68 -7.33 -3.06 17.77
CA LYS A 68 -7.73 -1.70 18.17
C LYS A 68 -7.74 -0.77 16.97
N LEU A 69 -8.72 0.13 16.95
CA LEU A 69 -8.82 1.20 15.97
C LEU A 69 -8.08 2.44 16.45
N HIS A 70 -7.25 2.99 15.59
CA HIS A 70 -6.57 4.26 15.78
C HIS A 70 -6.91 5.18 14.62
N GLU A 71 -7.62 6.26 14.88
CA GLU A 71 -7.94 7.25 13.86
C GLU A 71 -6.66 7.94 13.37
N LEU A 72 -6.53 8.07 12.05
CA LEU A 72 -5.41 8.73 11.40
C LEU A 72 -5.79 10.14 10.97
N GLU A 73 -4.97 11.11 11.32
CA GLU A 73 -5.18 12.49 10.90
C GLU A 73 -4.61 12.75 9.51
N ALA A 74 -5.32 13.53 8.73
CA ALA A 74 -4.86 13.96 7.43
C ALA A 74 -3.74 14.99 7.56
N LEU A 75 -2.64 14.79 6.84
CA LEU A 75 -1.62 15.83 6.69
C LEU A 75 -2.15 16.96 5.81
N PRO A 76 -1.75 18.20 6.11
CA PRO A 76 -2.12 19.34 5.28
C PRO A 76 -1.49 19.24 3.88
N GLY A 77 -2.25 19.66 2.87
CA GLY A 77 -1.79 19.69 1.48
C GLY A 77 -1.99 18.39 0.73
N ARG A 78 -1.56 18.38 -0.53
CA ARG A 78 -1.63 17.21 -1.40
C ARG A 78 -0.30 16.48 -1.40
N VAL A 79 -0.39 15.16 -1.46
CA VAL A 79 0.77 14.30 -1.64
C VAL A 79 1.37 14.54 -3.03
N PRO A 80 2.68 14.76 -3.15
CA PRO A 80 3.33 14.96 -4.45
C PRO A 80 3.29 13.69 -5.29
N ASP A 81 3.48 13.86 -6.59
CA ASP A 81 3.63 12.75 -7.53
C ASP A 81 4.70 11.77 -7.01
N PRO A 82 4.47 10.44 -7.08
CA PRO A 82 5.44 9.43 -6.63
C PRO A 82 6.82 9.54 -7.30
N ARG A 83 6.90 10.18 -8.48
CA ARG A 83 8.16 10.43 -9.19
C ARG A 83 9.02 11.50 -8.53
N VAL A 84 8.42 12.33 -7.68
CA VAL A 84 9.15 13.33 -6.90
C VAL A 84 9.85 12.62 -5.74
N PHE A 85 11.17 12.65 -5.73
CA PHE A 85 11.99 11.94 -4.75
C PHE A 85 11.72 12.41 -3.31
N VAL A 86 11.54 13.71 -3.11
CA VAL A 86 11.25 14.33 -1.82
C VAL A 86 10.25 15.46 -1.99
N SER A 87 9.25 15.51 -1.13
CA SER A 87 8.22 16.54 -1.14
C SER A 87 8.58 17.76 -0.29
N THR A 88 7.67 18.72 -0.29
CA THR A 88 7.68 19.82 0.68
C THR A 88 7.78 19.29 2.12
N PRO A 89 8.61 19.89 2.98
CA PRO A 89 8.77 19.42 4.35
C PRO A 89 7.47 19.43 5.15
N VAL A 90 7.23 18.34 5.88
CA VAL A 90 6.17 18.22 6.89
C VAL A 90 6.76 18.64 8.22
N LYS A 91 6.20 19.67 8.84
CA LYS A 91 6.70 20.24 10.12
C LYS A 91 5.89 19.79 11.34
N THR A 92 4.69 19.26 11.13
CA THR A 92 3.84 18.77 12.22
C THR A 92 4.33 17.40 12.69
N PRO A 93 4.42 17.16 14.01
CA PRO A 93 4.71 15.84 14.54
C PRO A 93 3.57 14.87 14.23
N SER A 94 3.87 13.57 14.18
CA SER A 94 2.83 12.54 14.10
C SER A 94 2.09 12.44 15.43
N ARG A 95 0.76 12.41 15.38
CA ARG A 95 -0.07 12.28 16.57
C ARG A 95 -0.44 10.83 16.88
N THR A 96 -0.49 9.99 15.85
CA THR A 96 -0.82 8.58 16.00
C THR A 96 0.47 7.75 16.00
N MET A 97 0.80 7.17 17.16
CA MET A 97 1.94 6.27 17.32
C MET A 97 1.42 4.87 17.63
N LEU A 98 1.79 3.92 16.79
CA LEU A 98 1.39 2.52 16.87
C LEU A 98 2.55 1.69 17.43
N PRO A 99 2.31 0.83 18.42
CA PRO A 99 3.36 0.03 19.05
C PRO A 99 3.87 -1.09 18.15
N ASP A 100 3.04 -1.61 17.23
CA ASP A 100 3.36 -2.70 16.33
C ASP A 100 3.23 -2.25 14.88
N GLY A 101 4.09 -2.80 14.01
CA GLY A 101 4.07 -2.54 12.57
C GLY A 101 3.20 -3.52 11.77
N ARG A 102 2.56 -4.49 12.40
CA ARG A 102 1.62 -5.43 11.75
C ARG A 102 0.25 -4.81 11.63
N LEU A 103 0.07 -4.00 10.60
CA LEU A 103 -1.08 -3.12 10.45
C LEU A 103 -1.99 -3.54 9.30
N SER A 104 -3.28 -3.32 9.50
CA SER A 104 -4.27 -3.17 8.44
C SER A 104 -4.97 -1.81 8.62
N PHE A 105 -5.75 -1.39 7.61
CA PHE A 105 -6.42 -0.10 7.69
C PHE A 105 -7.87 -0.24 7.28
N ILE A 106 -8.73 0.58 7.87
CA ILE A 106 -10.13 0.73 7.49
C ILE A 106 -10.35 2.16 7.03
N VAL A 107 -10.94 2.30 5.86
CA VAL A 107 -11.39 3.59 5.34
C VAL A 107 -12.90 3.58 5.34
N PHE A 108 -13.52 4.43 6.14
CA PHE A 108 -14.97 4.60 6.21
C PHE A 108 -15.34 5.97 5.66
N ARG A 109 -15.88 6.02 4.43
CA ARG A 109 -16.16 7.27 3.73
C ARG A 109 -17.30 7.11 2.73
N ARG A 110 -18.21 8.09 2.67
CA ARG A 110 -19.35 8.11 1.72
C ARG A 110 -18.93 8.12 0.26
N ASP A 111 -17.83 8.78 -0.07
CA ASP A 111 -17.37 8.91 -1.45
C ASP A 111 -16.76 7.63 -2.04
N LEU A 112 -16.64 6.56 -1.23
CA LEU A 112 -16.18 5.25 -1.70
C LEU A 112 -17.24 4.47 -2.47
N THR A 113 -18.51 4.71 -2.21
CA THR A 113 -19.63 4.06 -2.93
C THR A 113 -19.64 4.38 -4.43
N THR A 114 -19.12 5.56 -4.81
CA THR A 114 -19.13 6.04 -6.21
C THR A 114 -17.74 5.99 -6.85
N SER A 115 -16.68 5.92 -6.08
CA SER A 115 -15.30 6.03 -6.57
C SER A 115 -14.33 5.41 -5.58
N ALA A 116 -14.38 4.07 -5.45
CA ALA A 116 -13.36 3.33 -4.72
C ALA A 116 -12.01 3.44 -5.45
N PRO A 117 -10.90 3.66 -4.75
CA PRO A 117 -9.58 3.68 -5.36
C PRO A 117 -9.15 2.25 -5.73
N ASP A 118 -8.61 2.07 -6.94
CA ASP A 118 -8.06 0.78 -7.36
C ASP A 118 -6.78 0.42 -6.61
N ARG A 119 -6.04 1.44 -6.17
CA ARG A 119 -4.78 1.30 -5.45
C ARG A 119 -4.69 2.30 -4.32
N VAL A 120 -4.22 1.81 -3.20
CA VAL A 120 -3.88 2.60 -2.02
C VAL A 120 -2.46 2.21 -1.61
N ALA A 121 -1.66 3.19 -1.23
CA ALA A 121 -0.28 2.93 -0.84
C ALA A 121 0.06 3.64 0.47
N VAL A 122 0.94 3.04 1.25
CA VAL A 122 1.59 3.68 2.39
C VAL A 122 2.94 4.21 1.94
N ARG A 123 3.16 5.51 2.05
CA ARG A 123 4.42 6.17 1.71
C ARG A 123 5.25 6.46 2.95
N VAL A 124 6.56 6.37 2.79
CA VAL A 124 7.50 6.72 3.84
C VAL A 124 7.54 8.23 4.03
N ILE A 125 7.55 8.69 5.28
CA ILE A 125 7.79 10.07 5.69
C ILE A 125 9.12 10.09 6.44
N ALA A 126 10.21 10.39 5.72
CA ALA A 126 11.56 10.31 6.25
C ALA A 126 11.90 11.53 7.09
N LYS A 127 12.62 11.32 8.19
CA LYS A 127 13.17 12.40 9.02
C LYS A 127 14.38 13.02 8.34
N VAL A 128 14.45 14.35 8.28
CA VAL A 128 15.61 15.06 7.78
C VAL A 128 16.57 15.31 8.95
N MET A 129 17.66 14.53 9.01
CA MET A 129 18.56 14.48 10.18
C MET A 129 19.66 15.54 10.16
N ARG A 130 20.08 15.97 8.97
CA ARG A 130 21.18 16.94 8.81
C ARG A 130 20.88 17.88 7.66
N GLY A 131 21.30 19.12 7.80
CA GLY A 131 21.36 20.08 6.72
C GLY A 131 22.80 20.55 6.58
N MET A 132 23.31 20.55 5.35
CA MET A 132 24.56 21.23 4.99
C MET A 132 24.22 22.40 4.08
N THR A 133 24.80 23.56 4.38
CA THR A 133 24.72 24.72 3.50
C THR A 133 26.12 25.04 2.98
N PHE A 134 26.28 25.07 1.66
CA PHE A 134 27.51 25.48 1.02
C PHE A 134 27.35 26.89 0.50
N GLU A 135 28.00 27.84 1.14
CA GLU A 135 28.17 29.21 0.64
C GLU A 135 29.54 29.30 -0.02
N SER A 136 29.58 29.80 -1.25
CA SER A 136 30.75 29.77 -2.14
C SER A 136 32.00 30.48 -1.62
N ALA A 137 31.98 31.19 -0.49
CA ALA A 137 33.09 31.92 0.09
C ALA A 137 33.45 31.54 1.55
N ALA A 138 32.58 30.85 2.26
CA ALA A 138 32.72 30.60 3.70
C ALA A 138 32.87 29.15 4.13
N GLY A 139 32.86 28.23 3.17
CA GLY A 139 32.91 26.79 3.45
C GLY A 139 31.52 26.19 3.77
N ALA A 140 31.52 24.92 4.21
CA ALA A 140 30.30 24.21 4.56
C ALA A 140 29.93 24.48 6.02
N SER A 141 28.68 24.87 6.27
CA SER A 141 28.08 24.86 7.60
C SER A 141 27.12 23.69 7.75
N VAL A 142 27.17 23.02 8.89
CA VAL A 142 26.25 21.93 9.21
C VAL A 142 25.14 22.50 10.10
N THR A 143 23.91 22.51 9.60
CA THR A 143 22.74 22.88 10.39
C THR A 143 21.96 21.60 10.73
N LYS A 144 21.74 21.36 12.02
CA LYS A 144 20.84 20.33 12.47
C LYS A 144 19.41 20.80 12.20
N LEU A 145 18.74 20.13 11.27
CA LEU A 145 17.33 20.38 10.97
C LEU A 145 16.49 19.50 11.89
N ASP A 146 16.18 20.01 13.09
CA ASP A 146 15.28 19.31 14.00
C ASP A 146 13.83 19.46 13.50
N ASP A 147 13.06 18.36 13.62
CA ASP A 147 11.62 18.32 13.38
C ASP A 147 11.14 18.62 11.93
N GLN A 148 11.95 18.25 10.95
CA GLN A 148 11.51 18.24 9.56
C GLN A 148 11.40 16.80 9.03
N TRP A 149 10.32 16.56 8.33
CA TRP A 149 10.08 15.29 7.62
C TRP A 149 9.73 15.56 6.17
N ALA A 150 9.98 14.61 5.30
CA ALA A 150 9.66 14.71 3.89
C ALA A 150 8.97 13.42 3.40
N ILE A 151 7.85 13.58 2.68
CA ILE A 151 7.16 12.45 2.06
C ILE A 151 8.00 11.97 0.88
N ARG A 152 8.36 10.69 0.88
CA ARG A 152 9.18 10.08 -0.16
C ARG A 152 8.35 9.46 -1.29
N GLY A 153 9.00 9.20 -2.43
CA GLY A 153 8.43 8.40 -3.51
C GLY A 153 8.27 6.91 -3.15
N THR A 154 9.07 6.42 -2.19
CA THR A 154 9.02 5.04 -1.72
C THR A 154 7.68 4.72 -1.07
N SER A 155 7.03 3.65 -1.53
CA SER A 155 5.71 3.24 -1.06
C SER A 155 5.60 1.72 -0.96
N ASN A 156 4.68 1.28 -0.10
CA ASN A 156 4.19 -0.10 -0.02
C ASN A 156 2.73 -0.10 -0.46
N ASP A 157 2.43 -0.86 -1.51
CA ASP A 157 1.07 -0.97 -2.02
C ASP A 157 0.22 -1.84 -1.11
N LEU A 158 -1.06 -1.48 -1.01
CA LEU A 158 -2.04 -2.20 -0.22
C LEU A 158 -3.10 -2.82 -1.12
N ARG A 159 -3.51 -4.02 -0.79
CA ARG A 159 -4.70 -4.65 -1.37
C ARG A 159 -5.94 -4.00 -0.79
N VAL A 160 -6.86 -3.65 -1.67
CA VAL A 160 -8.15 -3.05 -1.32
C VAL A 160 -9.23 -4.14 -1.37
N ALA A 161 -10.02 -4.28 -0.33
CA ALA A 161 -11.17 -5.16 -0.27
C ALA A 161 -12.37 -4.42 0.32
N PRO A 162 -13.59 -4.60 -0.21
CA PRO A 162 -14.79 -4.09 0.45
C PRO A 162 -15.01 -4.81 1.78
N VAL A 163 -15.73 -4.17 2.69
CA VAL A 163 -16.26 -4.81 3.90
C VAL A 163 -17.67 -5.27 3.59
N ASP A 164 -17.95 -6.57 3.72
CA ASP A 164 -19.19 -7.19 3.23
C ASP A 164 -20.47 -6.58 3.81
N GLU A 165 -20.43 -6.09 5.04
CA GLU A 165 -21.58 -5.52 5.72
C GLU A 165 -21.78 -4.02 5.45
N ASN A 166 -20.79 -3.34 4.87
CA ASN A 166 -20.85 -1.88 4.65
C ASN A 166 -20.09 -1.43 3.41
N SER A 167 -20.81 -1.07 2.35
CA SER A 167 -20.25 -0.59 1.08
C SER A 167 -19.51 0.76 1.17
N GLU A 168 -19.66 1.50 2.26
CA GLU A 168 -18.91 2.73 2.53
C GLU A 168 -17.56 2.46 3.24
N MET A 169 -17.25 1.18 3.52
CA MET A 169 -16.01 0.76 4.16
C MET A 169 -15.12 -0.04 3.23
N LEU A 170 -13.83 0.26 3.25
CA LEU A 170 -12.79 -0.54 2.61
C LEU A 170 -11.80 -1.01 3.66
N LEU A 171 -11.44 -2.28 3.57
CA LEU A 171 -10.34 -2.88 4.30
C LEU A 171 -9.10 -2.87 3.42
N LEU A 172 -8.00 -2.34 3.96
CA LEU A 172 -6.72 -2.24 3.29
C LEU A 172 -5.70 -3.09 4.04
N ARG A 173 -4.99 -3.94 3.32
CA ARG A 173 -3.95 -4.81 3.90
C ARG A 173 -2.70 -4.80 3.02
N PRO A 174 -1.50 -4.96 3.58
CA PRO A 174 -0.32 -5.22 2.78
C PRO A 174 -0.54 -6.40 1.83
N GLU A 175 0.03 -6.36 0.64
CA GLU A 175 -0.06 -7.47 -0.32
C GLU A 175 0.55 -8.76 0.24
N ASN A 176 1.69 -8.62 0.94
CA ASN A 176 2.27 -9.71 1.73
C ASN A 176 1.66 -9.71 3.14
N PRO A 177 0.94 -10.77 3.55
CA PRO A 177 0.32 -10.85 4.88
C PRO A 177 1.32 -10.87 6.03
N ASP A 178 2.56 -11.27 5.77
CA ASP A 178 3.65 -11.30 6.77
C ASP A 178 4.43 -9.98 6.85
N PHE A 179 4.05 -8.99 6.03
CA PHE A 179 4.71 -7.71 6.03
C PHE A 179 4.46 -6.95 7.34
N VAL A 180 5.56 -6.45 7.89
CA VAL A 180 5.57 -5.62 9.10
C VAL A 180 6.20 -4.28 8.74
N PHE A 181 5.51 -3.18 9.00
CA PHE A 181 6.08 -1.84 8.83
C PHE A 181 7.21 -1.64 9.84
N PRO A 182 8.44 -1.38 9.41
CA PRO A 182 9.54 -1.03 10.32
C PRO A 182 9.21 0.21 11.15
N ALA A 183 9.95 0.40 12.25
CA ALA A 183 9.84 1.63 13.03
C ALA A 183 10.12 2.86 12.16
N GLY A 184 9.24 3.87 12.25
CA GLY A 184 9.33 5.06 11.42
C GLY A 184 8.00 5.76 11.23
N ARG A 185 7.98 6.76 10.35
CA ARG A 185 6.80 7.56 10.06
C ARG A 185 6.29 7.30 8.65
N TYR A 186 4.99 7.26 8.50
CA TYR A 186 4.30 6.87 7.29
C TYR A 186 3.06 7.71 7.02
N GLY A 187 2.64 7.73 5.77
CA GLY A 187 1.36 8.31 5.35
C GLY A 187 0.59 7.33 4.47
N LEU A 188 -0.59 6.93 4.90
CA LEU A 188 -1.54 6.23 4.05
C LEU A 188 -2.09 7.19 3.01
N VAL A 189 -1.81 6.95 1.74
CA VAL A 189 -2.20 7.86 0.65
C VAL A 189 -3.51 7.41 0.04
N LEU A 190 -4.51 8.27 0.14
CA LEU A 190 -5.85 8.06 -0.41
C LEU A 190 -6.29 9.31 -1.19
N LYS A 191 -6.58 9.18 -2.48
CA LYS A 191 -7.05 10.27 -3.35
C LYS A 191 -6.16 11.54 -3.28
N GLY A 192 -4.84 11.36 -3.14
CA GLY A 192 -3.87 12.45 -3.08
C GLY A 192 -3.75 13.16 -1.73
N GLN A 193 -4.35 12.62 -0.68
CA GLN A 193 -4.19 13.03 0.71
C GLN A 193 -3.43 11.96 1.48
N ALA A 194 -2.53 12.35 2.38
CA ALA A 194 -1.83 11.43 3.27
C ALA A 194 -2.44 11.47 4.67
N PHE A 195 -2.66 10.30 5.25
CA PHE A 195 -3.11 10.11 6.62
C PHE A 195 -1.94 9.57 7.45
N ASP A 196 -1.55 10.34 8.45
CA ASP A 196 -0.28 10.23 9.15
C ASP A 196 -0.31 9.22 10.30
N PHE A 197 0.75 8.41 10.40
CA PHE A 197 1.00 7.55 11.54
C PHE A 197 2.49 7.24 11.70
N SER A 198 2.88 6.83 12.90
CA SER A 198 4.23 6.37 13.20
C SER A 198 4.18 4.99 13.82
N VAL A 199 5.17 4.16 13.51
CA VAL A 199 5.43 2.88 14.18
C VAL A 199 6.56 3.10 15.18
N ALA A 200 6.34 2.70 16.43
CA ALA A 200 7.29 2.88 17.52
C ALA A 200 8.56 2.03 17.32
N GLY A 201 9.67 2.54 17.81
CA GLY A 201 10.96 1.84 17.79
C GLY A 201 12.10 2.70 17.24
N PRO A 202 13.32 2.16 17.25
CA PRO A 202 14.47 2.85 16.67
C PRO A 202 14.38 2.86 15.15
N ILE A 203 14.63 4.02 14.54
CA ILE A 203 14.73 4.15 13.09
C ILE A 203 16.06 3.55 12.66
N ILE A 204 16.02 2.39 12.02
CA ILE A 204 17.19 1.67 11.52
C ILE A 204 17.21 1.57 10.00
N GLU A 205 16.07 1.82 9.35
CA GLU A 205 15.94 1.74 7.90
C GLU A 205 16.45 3.03 7.25
N PRO A 206 17.44 2.97 6.33
CA PRO A 206 17.98 4.15 5.65
C PRO A 206 16.89 4.97 4.92
N VAL A 207 15.83 4.29 4.44
CA VAL A 207 14.70 4.93 3.76
C VAL A 207 13.93 5.90 4.65
N GLN A 208 14.00 5.77 5.98
CA GLN A 208 13.36 6.63 6.97
C GLN A 208 14.19 7.86 7.35
N CYS A 209 15.40 7.99 6.81
CA CYS A 209 16.32 9.07 7.13
C CYS A 209 16.83 9.75 5.86
N LEU A 210 16.85 11.09 5.87
CA LEU A 210 17.37 11.92 4.78
C LEU A 210 18.42 12.89 5.30
N GLU A 211 19.49 13.05 4.53
CA GLU A 211 20.43 14.15 4.63
C GLU A 211 20.09 15.21 3.60
N HIS A 212 20.00 16.46 4.02
CA HIS A 212 19.72 17.60 3.16
C HIS A 212 20.99 18.42 2.92
N VAL A 213 21.23 18.76 1.67
CA VAL A 213 22.34 19.64 1.26
C VAL A 213 21.76 20.82 0.49
N ALA A 214 21.93 22.03 1.00
CA ALA A 214 21.60 23.24 0.30
C ALA A 214 22.88 23.80 -0.37
N ALA A 215 22.85 23.99 -1.67
CA ALA A 215 23.93 24.57 -2.45
C ALA A 215 23.40 25.71 -3.33
N ALA A 216 24.28 26.52 -3.88
CA ALA A 216 23.90 27.65 -4.74
C ALA A 216 23.03 27.27 -5.94
N ASN A 217 23.15 26.03 -6.41
CA ASN A 217 22.41 25.47 -7.55
C ASN A 217 21.17 24.64 -7.16
N GLY A 218 20.80 24.59 -5.87
CA GLY A 218 19.59 23.90 -5.42
C GLY A 218 19.74 23.12 -4.14
N SER A 219 18.66 22.42 -3.78
CA SER A 219 18.60 21.54 -2.62
C SER A 219 18.66 20.08 -3.04
N PHE A 220 19.51 19.32 -2.40
CA PHE A 220 19.74 17.90 -2.67
C PHE A 220 19.43 17.08 -1.44
N TYR A 221 18.87 15.89 -1.66
CA TYR A 221 18.55 14.94 -0.60
C TYR A 221 19.19 13.61 -0.91
N SER A 222 19.76 12.98 0.11
CA SER A 222 20.30 11.61 0.04
C SER A 222 19.85 10.81 1.25
N GLU A 223 19.82 9.49 1.13
CA GLU A 223 19.59 8.63 2.29
C GLU A 223 20.78 8.71 3.25
N CYS A 224 20.46 8.63 4.56
CA CYS A 224 21.51 8.57 5.57
C CYS A 224 22.34 7.30 5.39
N ARG A 225 23.65 7.39 5.58
CA ARG A 225 24.53 6.20 5.55
C ARG A 225 24.33 5.32 6.78
N SER A 226 23.92 5.93 7.90
CA SER A 226 23.53 5.26 9.14
C SER A 226 22.48 6.17 9.78
N PRO A 227 21.24 5.70 9.97
CA PRO A 227 20.18 6.45 10.65
C PRO A 227 20.44 6.58 12.17
#